data_f78f0c275353c37dffa5d304fc9d67ff
#
_entry.id   f78f0c275353c37dffa5d304fc9d67ff
#
_cell.length_a   1.000
_cell.length_b   1.000
_cell.length_c   1.000
_cell.angle_alpha   90.00
_cell.angle_beta   90.00
_cell.angle_gamma   90.00
#
_symmetry.space_group_name_H-M   'P 1'
#
loop_
_entity.id
_entity.type
_entity.pdbx_description
1 polymer ?
#
loop_
_entity_poly.entity_id
_entity_poly.type
_entity_poly.pdbx_seq_one_letter_code
_entity_poly.pdbx_strand_id
1 'polypeptide(L)'
;MLKGTLMTIRLLWLVNILTGVLFYFHVVAWPISVHMYIGFAIALLMIVIGLMGLGRAAGLAAGTILMAILLPVIGILQLTHIGRPDLPYIQITHVIISIASIGIAEVLGKRLKTA
;
A
#
# COMPACT_ATOMS: atom_id res chain seq x y z
N MET A 1 11.37 16.29 -4.89
CA MET A 1 10.02 15.67 -4.91
C MET A 1 10.06 14.16 -4.70
N LEU A 2 10.86 13.44 -5.45
CA LEU A 2 10.96 11.97 -5.31
C LEU A 2 11.35 11.52 -3.91
N LYS A 3 12.41 12.09 -3.34
CA LYS A 3 12.90 11.74 -1.99
C LYS A 3 11.83 11.96 -0.93
N GLY A 4 11.17 13.10 -0.97
CA GLY A 4 10.09 13.43 -0.02
C GLY A 4 8.89 12.49 -0.18
N THR A 5 8.50 12.17 -1.41
CA THR A 5 7.39 11.25 -1.69
C THR A 5 7.70 9.85 -1.18
N LEU A 6 8.91 9.33 -1.44
CA LEU A 6 9.31 8.01 -0.93
C LEU A 6 9.35 7.97 0.60
N MET A 7 9.89 9.00 1.23
CA MET A 7 9.93 9.07 2.68
C MET A 7 8.52 9.08 3.28
N THR A 8 7.62 9.85 2.68
CA THR A 8 6.22 9.90 3.11
C THR A 8 5.53 8.55 2.97
N ILE A 9 5.76 7.86 1.84
CA ILE A 9 5.22 6.51 1.63
C ILE A 9 5.72 5.55 2.72
N ARG A 10 7.01 5.57 3.03
CA ARG A 10 7.59 4.70 4.06
C ARG A 10 6.95 4.93 5.43
N LEU A 11 6.81 6.20 5.81
CA LEU A 11 6.21 6.56 7.09
C LEU A 11 4.74 6.16 7.16
N LEU A 12 3.97 6.48 6.13
CA LEU A 12 2.55 6.14 6.06
C LEU A 12 2.36 4.61 6.03
N TRP A 13 3.20 3.90 5.27
CA TRP A 13 3.13 2.44 5.19
C TRP A 13 3.40 1.81 6.55
N LEU A 14 4.44 2.28 7.25
CA LEU A 14 4.78 1.76 8.57
C LEU A 14 3.65 2.00 9.58
N VAL A 15 3.13 3.22 9.63
CA VAL A 15 1.99 3.55 10.49
C VAL A 15 0.77 2.70 10.12
N ASN A 16 0.53 2.52 8.84
CA ASN A 16 -0.66 1.80 8.39
C ASN A 16 -0.60 0.30 8.67
N ILE A 17 0.56 -0.32 8.52
CA ILE A 17 0.71 -1.74 8.87
C ILE A 17 0.55 -1.95 10.38
N LEU A 18 1.02 -1.01 11.19
CA LEU A 18 0.81 -1.04 12.63
C LEU A 18 -0.66 -0.90 12.99
N THR A 19 -1.38 0.06 12.38
CA THR A 19 -2.81 0.23 12.63
C THR A 19 -3.61 -1.00 12.20
N GLY A 20 -3.25 -1.62 11.07
CA GLY A 20 -3.89 -2.85 10.60
C GLY A 20 -3.69 -4.02 11.55
N VAL A 21 -2.47 -4.21 12.04
CA VAL A 21 -2.14 -5.28 13.00
C VAL A 21 -2.89 -5.07 14.32
N LEU A 22 -2.87 -3.85 14.86
CA LEU A 22 -3.57 -3.53 16.09
C LEU A 22 -5.08 -3.74 15.96
N PHE A 23 -5.64 -3.34 14.83
CA PHE A 23 -7.06 -3.54 14.55
C PHE A 23 -7.40 -5.04 14.46
N TYR A 24 -6.57 -5.82 13.76
CA TYR A 24 -6.76 -7.27 13.60
C TYR A 24 -6.80 -8.00 14.95
N PHE A 25 -5.93 -7.63 15.87
CA PHE A 25 -5.88 -8.23 17.21
C PHE A 25 -6.85 -7.58 18.21
N HIS A 26 -7.70 -6.66 17.77
CA HIS A 26 -8.68 -5.96 18.63
C HIS A 26 -8.05 -5.23 19.80
N VAL A 27 -6.79 -4.78 19.67
CA VAL A 27 -6.07 -4.05 20.73
C VAL A 27 -6.57 -2.62 20.86
N VAL A 28 -7.05 -2.04 19.75
CA VAL A 28 -7.55 -0.66 19.69
C VAL A 28 -8.98 -0.64 19.16
N ALA A 29 -9.79 0.29 19.67
CA ALA A 29 -11.16 0.51 19.25
C ALA A 29 -11.25 1.64 18.20
N TRP A 30 -10.29 1.73 17.30
CA TRP A 30 -10.27 2.77 16.26
C TRP A 30 -11.23 2.41 15.13
N PRO A 31 -11.85 3.42 14.49
CA PRO A 31 -12.59 3.16 13.26
C PRO A 31 -11.66 2.63 12.20
N ILE A 32 -12.10 1.61 11.45
CA ILE A 32 -11.34 1.07 10.32
C ILE A 32 -11.06 2.16 9.26
N SER A 33 -11.87 3.21 9.22
CA SER A 33 -11.69 4.35 8.34
C SER A 33 -10.31 5.00 8.45
N VAL A 34 -9.70 5.03 9.64
CA VAL A 34 -8.34 5.58 9.82
C VAL A 34 -7.35 4.79 8.98
N HIS A 35 -7.37 3.46 9.06
CA HIS A 35 -6.53 2.58 8.27
C HIS A 35 -6.79 2.77 6.77
N MET A 36 -8.06 2.87 6.38
CA MET A 36 -8.45 3.05 4.98
C MET A 36 -7.95 4.37 4.40
N TYR A 37 -8.12 5.49 5.10
CA TYR A 37 -7.66 6.79 4.61
C TYR A 37 -6.15 6.84 4.44
N ILE A 38 -5.40 6.27 5.37
CA ILE A 38 -3.94 6.17 5.25
C ILE A 38 -3.58 5.31 4.03
N GLY A 39 -4.29 4.20 3.83
CA GLY A 39 -4.10 3.32 2.68
C GLY A 39 -4.36 4.02 1.35
N PHE A 40 -5.40 4.82 1.26
CA PHE A 40 -5.68 5.62 0.06
C PHE A 40 -4.60 6.68 -0.19
N ALA A 41 -4.09 7.31 0.86
CA ALA A 41 -2.99 8.27 0.73
C ALA A 41 -1.73 7.59 0.18
N ILE A 42 -1.39 6.41 0.67
CA ILE A 42 -0.27 5.61 0.16
C ILE A 42 -0.48 5.29 -1.32
N ALA A 43 -1.67 4.82 -1.68
CA ALA A 43 -2.01 4.48 -3.06
C ALA A 43 -1.84 5.68 -3.99
N LEU A 44 -2.32 6.84 -3.58
CA LEU A 44 -2.18 8.07 -4.36
C LEU A 44 -0.71 8.44 -4.57
N LEU A 45 0.11 8.38 -3.54
CA LEU A 45 1.54 8.67 -3.63
C LEU A 45 2.28 7.66 -4.50
N MET A 46 1.89 6.39 -4.45
CA MET A 46 2.44 5.35 -5.33
C MET A 46 2.08 5.63 -6.80
N ILE A 47 0.88 6.08 -7.08
CA ILE A 47 0.48 6.50 -8.44
C ILE A 47 1.37 7.65 -8.91
N VAL A 48 1.63 8.63 -8.06
CA VAL A 48 2.51 9.77 -8.40
C VAL A 48 3.91 9.26 -8.77
N ILE A 49 4.50 8.38 -7.98
CA ILE A 49 5.82 7.80 -8.29
C ILE A 49 5.76 6.97 -9.56
N GLY A 50 4.71 6.18 -9.75
CA GLY A 50 4.51 5.40 -10.96
C GLY A 50 4.48 6.26 -12.20
N LEU A 51 3.72 7.35 -12.17
CA LEU A 51 3.64 8.29 -13.29
C LEU A 51 5.01 8.93 -13.58
N MET A 52 5.77 9.28 -12.54
CA MET A 52 7.14 9.80 -12.71
C MET A 52 8.07 8.79 -13.39
N GLY A 53 7.81 7.50 -13.20
CA GLY A 53 8.66 6.43 -13.72
C GLY A 53 8.33 5.96 -15.11
N LEU A 54 7.19 6.34 -15.68
CA LEU A 54 6.73 5.80 -16.97
C LEU A 54 7.74 5.98 -18.11
N GLY A 55 8.43 7.12 -18.15
CA GLY A 55 9.42 7.41 -19.18
C GLY A 55 10.79 6.79 -18.97
N ARG A 56 11.05 6.18 -17.82
CA ARG A 56 12.40 5.68 -17.47
C ARG A 56 12.43 4.20 -17.13
N ALA A 57 11.38 3.70 -16.51
CA ALA A 57 11.28 2.31 -16.08
C ALA A 57 9.82 1.85 -16.20
N ALA A 58 9.32 1.82 -17.43
CA ALA A 58 7.90 1.63 -17.71
C ALA A 58 7.30 0.39 -17.06
N GLY A 59 8.00 -0.74 -17.05
CA GLY A 59 7.51 -1.96 -16.43
C GLY A 59 7.33 -1.83 -14.91
N LEU A 60 8.35 -1.28 -14.23
CA LEU A 60 8.27 -1.03 -12.78
C LEU A 60 7.22 0.03 -12.46
N ALA A 61 7.12 1.07 -13.29
CA ALA A 61 6.14 2.14 -13.11
C ALA A 61 4.72 1.60 -13.24
N ALA A 62 4.45 0.82 -14.28
CA ALA A 62 3.15 0.18 -14.46
C ALA A 62 2.81 -0.77 -13.32
N GLY A 63 3.78 -1.57 -12.88
CA GLY A 63 3.61 -2.46 -11.72
C GLY A 63 3.30 -1.70 -10.43
N THR A 64 3.96 -0.57 -10.21
CA THR A 64 3.71 0.30 -9.05
C THR A 64 2.29 0.85 -9.08
N ILE A 65 1.83 1.32 -10.24
CA ILE A 65 0.46 1.82 -10.40
C ILE A 65 -0.56 0.70 -10.19
N LEU A 66 -0.30 -0.48 -10.74
CA LEU A 66 -1.16 -1.65 -10.56
C LEU A 66 -1.30 -2.02 -9.08
N MET A 67 -0.18 -2.08 -8.35
CA MET A 67 -0.20 -2.36 -6.91
C MET A 67 -0.95 -1.29 -6.12
N ALA A 68 -0.81 -0.03 -6.52
CA ALA A 68 -1.52 1.09 -5.91
C ALA A 68 -3.04 0.96 -6.05
N ILE A 69 -3.51 0.37 -7.15
CA ILE A 69 -4.93 0.13 -7.38
C ILE A 69 -5.40 -1.13 -6.63
N LEU A 70 -4.62 -2.22 -6.68
CA LEU A 70 -4.97 -3.48 -6.04
C LEU A 70 -5.07 -3.37 -4.52
N LEU A 71 -4.21 -2.58 -3.91
CA LEU A 71 -4.13 -2.47 -2.46
C LEU A 71 -5.46 -2.03 -1.82
N PRO A 72 -6.08 -0.90 -2.25
CA PRO A 72 -7.37 -0.51 -1.72
C PRO A 72 -8.51 -1.45 -2.15
N VAL A 73 -8.44 -2.03 -3.36
CA VAL A 73 -9.47 -2.98 -3.83
C VAL A 73 -9.54 -4.19 -2.90
N ILE A 74 -8.39 -4.78 -2.57
CA ILE A 74 -8.35 -5.94 -1.67
C ILE A 74 -8.72 -5.53 -0.24
N GLY A 75 -8.36 -4.33 0.19
CA GLY A 75 -8.78 -3.79 1.47
C GLY A 75 -10.31 -3.67 1.58
N ILE A 76 -10.97 -3.19 0.52
CA ILE A 76 -12.43 -3.10 0.48
C ILE A 76 -13.07 -4.49 0.47
N LEU A 77 -12.53 -5.43 -0.29
CA LEU A 77 -12.98 -6.83 -0.29
C LEU A 77 -12.88 -7.43 1.12
N GLN A 78 -11.83 -7.11 1.85
CA GLN A 78 -11.65 -7.56 3.23
C GLN A 78 -12.78 -7.04 4.15
N LEU A 79 -13.24 -5.81 3.93
CA LEU A 79 -14.36 -5.24 4.69
C LEU A 79 -15.65 -6.03 4.50
N THR A 80 -15.94 -6.50 3.29
CA THR A 80 -17.16 -7.28 3.01
C THR A 80 -17.12 -8.67 3.65
N HIS A 81 -15.94 -9.10 4.11
CA HIS A 81 -15.73 -10.41 4.73
C HIS A 81 -15.39 -10.31 6.23
N ILE A 82 -15.54 -9.14 6.82
CA ILE A 82 -15.37 -8.96 8.26
C ILE A 82 -16.36 -9.87 9.00
N GLY A 83 -15.84 -10.62 9.98
CA GLY A 83 -16.65 -11.56 10.73
C GLY A 83 -16.78 -12.95 10.09
N ARG A 84 -16.11 -13.20 8.96
CA ARG A 84 -16.04 -14.52 8.33
C ARG A 84 -14.67 -15.14 8.57
N PRO A 85 -14.44 -15.79 9.72
CA PRO A 85 -13.14 -16.36 10.07
C PRO A 85 -12.71 -17.52 9.17
N ASP A 86 -13.61 -18.03 8.37
CA ASP A 86 -13.35 -19.06 7.36
C ASP A 86 -12.65 -18.55 6.11
N LEU A 87 -12.42 -17.22 6.00
CA LEU A 87 -11.78 -16.60 4.83
C LEU A 87 -10.53 -15.79 5.19
N PRO A 88 -9.55 -16.38 5.92
CA PRO A 88 -8.34 -15.65 6.33
C PRO A 88 -7.41 -15.35 5.15
N TYR A 89 -7.56 -16.04 4.03
CA TYR A 89 -6.70 -15.85 2.86
C TYR A 89 -6.81 -14.44 2.27
N ILE A 90 -7.95 -13.77 2.39
CA ILE A 90 -8.10 -12.38 1.92
C ILE A 90 -7.21 -11.45 2.75
N GLN A 91 -7.19 -11.64 4.06
CA GLN A 91 -6.34 -10.87 4.98
C GLN A 91 -4.87 -11.11 4.70
N ILE A 92 -4.47 -12.37 4.52
CA ILE A 92 -3.10 -12.75 4.19
C ILE A 92 -2.69 -12.15 2.85
N THR A 93 -3.55 -12.22 1.84
CA THR A 93 -3.30 -11.64 0.51
C THR A 93 -3.12 -10.12 0.62
N HIS A 94 -3.94 -9.44 1.41
CA HIS A 94 -3.81 -7.99 1.63
C HIS A 94 -2.45 -7.64 2.23
N VAL A 95 -1.98 -8.39 3.22
CA VAL A 95 -0.66 -8.17 3.84
C VAL A 95 0.47 -8.42 2.84
N ILE A 96 0.40 -9.51 2.07
CA ILE A 96 1.42 -9.84 1.07
C ILE A 96 1.50 -8.74 0.00
N ILE A 97 0.35 -8.28 -0.50
CA ILE A 97 0.32 -7.20 -1.50
C ILE A 97 0.83 -5.89 -0.90
N SER A 98 0.56 -5.62 0.36
CA SER A 98 1.09 -4.45 1.06
C SER A 98 2.63 -4.47 1.09
N ILE A 99 3.23 -5.60 1.43
CA ILE A 99 4.68 -5.76 1.46
C ILE A 99 5.27 -5.65 0.05
N ALA A 100 4.64 -6.30 -0.93
CA ALA A 100 5.07 -6.22 -2.32
C ALA A 100 4.98 -4.78 -2.86
N SER A 101 3.97 -4.02 -2.44
CA SER A 101 3.77 -2.63 -2.85
C SER A 101 4.92 -1.73 -2.40
N ILE A 102 5.31 -1.83 -1.13
CA ILE A 102 6.45 -1.02 -0.65
C ILE A 102 7.74 -1.45 -1.35
N GLY A 103 7.91 -2.74 -1.59
CA GLY A 103 9.08 -3.27 -2.29
C GLY A 103 9.21 -2.73 -3.70
N ILE A 104 8.14 -2.77 -4.49
CA ILE A 104 8.18 -2.27 -5.87
C ILE A 104 8.38 -0.76 -5.93
N ALA A 105 7.76 -0.01 -5.01
CA ALA A 105 7.95 1.43 -4.91
C ALA A 105 9.40 1.78 -4.60
N GLU A 106 10.06 1.02 -3.72
CA GLU A 106 11.47 1.22 -3.39
C GLU A 106 12.39 0.93 -4.58
N VAL A 107 12.13 -0.16 -5.31
CA VAL A 107 12.92 -0.50 -6.51
C VAL A 107 12.75 0.56 -7.58
N LEU A 108 11.53 1.03 -7.83
CA LEU A 108 11.28 2.10 -8.77
C LEU A 108 11.99 3.39 -8.33
N GLY A 109 11.92 3.73 -7.05
CA GLY A 109 12.60 4.90 -6.51
C GLY A 109 14.10 4.87 -6.73
N LYS A 110 14.74 3.71 -6.54
CA LYS A 110 16.16 3.53 -6.82
C LYS A 110 16.49 3.77 -8.30
N ARG A 111 15.67 3.22 -9.19
CA ARG A 111 15.82 3.43 -10.63
C ARG A 111 15.72 4.90 -11.01
N LEU A 112 14.77 5.62 -10.43
CA LEU A 112 14.58 7.04 -10.73
C LEU A 112 15.73 7.91 -10.22
N LYS A 113 16.37 7.52 -9.11
CA LYS A 113 17.53 8.25 -8.57
C LYS A 113 18.79 8.08 -9.42
N THR A 114 18.94 6.94 -10.08
CA THR A 114 20.14 6.62 -10.86
C THR A 114 20.00 6.94 -12.35
N ALA A 115 18.83 7.34 -12.78
CA ALA A 115 18.55 7.61 -14.20
C ALA A 115 18.99 9.00 -14.65
#